data_8a36202663006e68c5047e8cbb075e6a
#
_entry.id   8a36202663006e68c5047e8cbb075e6a
#
_cell.length_a   1.000
_cell.length_b   1.000
_cell.length_c   1.000
_cell.angle_alpha   90.00
_cell.angle_beta   90.00
_cell.angle_gamma   90.00
#
_symmetry.space_group_name_H-M   'P 1'
#
loop_
_entity.id
_entity.type
_entity.pdbx_description
1 polymer ?
#
loop_
_entity_poly.entity_id
_entity_poly.type
_entity_poly.pdbx_seq_one_letter_code
_entity_poly.pdbx_strand_id
1 'polypeptide(L)'
;MSRTKKILLTLLAYLTAFIAAVCVSSFVLNQGKVSGEQQRSSADLPLLYVRTGGELMNEMHGYTEPVDGGYYRDTLTPVGESKTINLSMDTYGHNISSVSFELYNDQYTDLIESGDCTDMEKVNAMVQMQLQFKNTLYSNREYCLHLMLKNDQDQVYHYYTRVRYGSDLKVAEKLKFVLDFNETTFNKDSADALSSYLESTSSSSSSDKSLVTLYSSPDTVTWGSMAPYRTSEIAIRLKEINTETAAFTLSYTIESSAGDINTFYNVNEYYRLRWTDSKVYLLDFERRMAENIGLADITVSSGALRLGIGDASDIDYASYGTDQQQ
;
A
#
# COMPACT_ATOMS: atom_id res chain seq x y z
N MET A 1 -55.49 -54.16 -6.82
CA MET A 1 -54.86 -52.91 -6.34
C MET A 1 -55.81 -51.76 -6.64
N SER A 2 -56.24 -51.02 -5.62
CA SER A 2 -57.20 -49.92 -5.77
C SER A 2 -56.69 -48.88 -6.76
N ARG A 3 -57.56 -48.25 -7.53
CA ARG A 3 -57.27 -47.25 -8.55
C ARG A 3 -56.42 -46.05 -7.93
N THR A 4 -56.72 -45.72 -6.70
CA THR A 4 -55.98 -44.74 -5.89
C THR A 4 -54.52 -45.16 -5.60
N LYS A 5 -54.28 -46.45 -5.30
CA LYS A 5 -52.90 -46.94 -5.09
C LYS A 5 -52.04 -46.89 -6.37
N LYS A 6 -52.65 -47.15 -7.55
CA LYS A 6 -51.95 -47.03 -8.83
C LYS A 6 -51.56 -45.58 -9.13
N ILE A 7 -52.48 -44.63 -8.91
CA ILE A 7 -52.20 -43.17 -9.11
C ILE A 7 -51.12 -42.73 -8.17
N LEU A 8 -51.16 -43.10 -6.89
CA LEU A 8 -50.15 -42.72 -5.90
C LEU A 8 -48.76 -43.27 -6.27
N LEU A 9 -48.70 -44.52 -6.76
CA LEU A 9 -47.45 -45.16 -7.17
C LEU A 9 -46.86 -44.51 -8.43
N THR A 10 -47.72 -44.08 -9.35
CA THR A 10 -47.29 -43.34 -10.56
C THR A 10 -46.78 -41.95 -10.21
N LEU A 11 -47.43 -41.23 -9.29
CA LEU A 11 -46.96 -39.93 -8.82
C LEU A 11 -45.63 -40.04 -8.08
N LEU A 12 -45.45 -41.08 -7.25
CA LEU A 12 -44.19 -41.36 -6.57
C LEU A 12 -43.06 -41.66 -7.58
N ALA A 13 -43.36 -42.42 -8.64
CA ALA A 13 -42.38 -42.72 -9.70
C ALA A 13 -41.96 -41.44 -10.46
N TYR A 14 -42.88 -40.54 -10.77
CA TYR A 14 -42.56 -39.26 -11.40
C TYR A 14 -41.75 -38.35 -10.48
N LEU A 15 -42.08 -38.31 -9.20
CA LEU A 15 -41.33 -37.53 -8.18
C LEU A 15 -39.89 -38.04 -8.04
N THR A 16 -39.71 -39.38 -7.97
CA THR A 16 -38.36 -39.93 -7.89
C THR A 16 -37.55 -39.70 -9.16
N ALA A 17 -38.17 -39.80 -10.34
CA ALA A 17 -37.52 -39.48 -11.62
C ALA A 17 -37.12 -38.01 -11.71
N PHE A 18 -37.99 -37.11 -11.23
CA PHE A 18 -37.69 -35.68 -11.17
C PHE A 18 -36.51 -35.36 -10.23
N ILE A 19 -36.53 -35.92 -9.02
CA ILE A 19 -35.41 -35.73 -8.06
C ILE A 19 -34.12 -36.29 -8.65
N ALA A 20 -34.14 -37.46 -9.28
CA ALA A 20 -32.97 -38.03 -9.93
C ALA A 20 -32.44 -37.12 -11.06
N ALA A 21 -33.32 -36.57 -11.89
CA ALA A 21 -32.95 -35.64 -12.96
C ALA A 21 -32.34 -34.35 -12.42
N VAL A 22 -32.88 -33.78 -11.34
CA VAL A 22 -32.34 -32.60 -10.68
C VAL A 22 -30.96 -32.89 -10.08
N CYS A 23 -30.76 -34.03 -9.42
CA CYS A 23 -29.47 -34.43 -8.87
C CYS A 23 -28.40 -34.63 -9.96
N VAL A 24 -28.77 -35.31 -11.08
CA VAL A 24 -27.85 -35.49 -12.21
C VAL A 24 -27.52 -34.15 -12.87
N SER A 25 -28.53 -33.31 -13.12
CA SER A 25 -28.31 -31.97 -13.69
C SER A 25 -27.44 -31.12 -12.78
N SER A 26 -27.70 -31.13 -11.48
CA SER A 26 -26.89 -30.41 -10.50
C SER A 26 -25.44 -30.91 -10.47
N PHE A 27 -25.25 -32.23 -10.54
CA PHE A 27 -23.91 -32.83 -10.58
C PHE A 27 -23.17 -32.43 -11.87
N VAL A 28 -23.81 -32.53 -13.03
CA VAL A 28 -23.19 -32.21 -14.33
C VAL A 28 -22.91 -30.72 -14.46
N LEU A 29 -23.82 -29.84 -14.01
CA LEU A 29 -23.67 -28.40 -14.07
C LEU A 29 -22.63 -27.88 -13.03
N ASN A 30 -22.37 -28.65 -11.96
CA ASN A 30 -21.38 -28.33 -10.97
C ASN A 30 -20.04 -29.07 -11.16
N GLN A 31 -19.96 -30.02 -12.12
CA GLN A 31 -18.67 -30.55 -12.56
C GLN A 31 -17.85 -29.41 -13.22
N GLY A 32 -16.81 -28.97 -12.56
CA GLY A 32 -15.95 -27.86 -13.00
C GLY A 32 -16.27 -26.52 -12.35
N LYS A 33 -17.35 -26.38 -11.58
CA LYS A 33 -17.44 -25.32 -10.59
C LYS A 33 -16.64 -25.81 -9.38
N VAL A 34 -15.37 -25.48 -9.35
CA VAL A 34 -14.62 -25.42 -8.11
C VAL A 34 -15.47 -24.52 -7.20
N SER A 35 -15.96 -25.08 -6.08
CA SER A 35 -16.63 -24.27 -5.07
C SER A 35 -15.72 -23.08 -4.82
N GLY A 36 -16.25 -21.88 -4.89
CA GLY A 36 -15.47 -20.63 -4.81
C GLY A 36 -14.81 -20.35 -3.45
N GLU A 37 -14.73 -21.32 -2.60
CA GLU A 37 -13.68 -21.54 -1.61
C GLU A 37 -12.53 -22.35 -2.24
N GLN A 38 -11.99 -21.90 -3.35
CA GLN A 38 -10.57 -21.97 -3.46
C GLN A 38 -10.10 -21.15 -2.25
N GLN A 39 -9.64 -21.84 -1.24
CA GLN A 39 -8.62 -21.33 -0.36
C GLN A 39 -7.63 -20.67 -1.33
N ARG A 40 -7.78 -19.34 -1.50
CA ARG A 40 -6.75 -18.56 -2.14
C ARG A 40 -5.54 -18.91 -1.31
N SER A 41 -4.71 -19.81 -1.80
CA SER A 41 -3.34 -19.87 -1.33
C SER A 41 -2.95 -18.42 -1.37
N SER A 42 -2.57 -17.84 -0.23
CA SER A 42 -2.16 -16.46 -0.19
C SER A 42 -1.15 -16.30 -1.34
N ALA A 43 -1.58 -15.64 -2.40
CA ALA A 43 -0.72 -15.34 -3.53
C ALA A 43 0.15 -14.15 -3.13
N ASP A 44 0.58 -14.13 -1.87
CA ASP A 44 1.45 -13.11 -1.32
C ASP A 44 2.85 -13.46 -1.78
N LEU A 45 3.23 -12.86 -2.90
CA LEU A 45 4.62 -12.90 -3.36
C LEU A 45 5.51 -12.23 -2.30
N PRO A 46 6.79 -12.57 -2.24
CA PRO A 46 7.72 -11.86 -1.37
C PRO A 46 7.60 -10.35 -1.53
N LEU A 47 7.75 -9.59 -0.45
CA LEU A 47 7.84 -8.14 -0.50
C LEU A 47 9.30 -7.71 -0.37
N LEU A 48 9.70 -6.78 -1.22
CA LEU A 48 11.03 -6.16 -1.16
C LEU A 48 10.92 -4.73 -0.62
N TYR A 49 11.90 -4.36 0.18
CA TYR A 49 12.05 -3.04 0.76
C TYR A 49 13.46 -2.50 0.52
N VAL A 50 13.58 -1.19 0.36
CA VAL A 50 14.86 -0.50 0.44
C VAL A 50 15.11 -0.12 1.90
N ARG A 51 16.31 -0.40 2.41
CA ARG A 51 16.69 -0.06 3.79
C ARG A 51 17.57 1.18 3.80
N THR A 52 17.14 2.22 4.52
CA THR A 52 17.85 3.49 4.64
C THR A 52 17.74 4.03 6.06
N GLY A 53 18.86 4.35 6.69
CA GLY A 53 18.89 4.94 8.04
C GLY A 53 18.30 4.06 9.14
N GLY A 54 18.19 2.74 8.91
CA GLY A 54 17.54 1.80 9.82
C GLY A 54 16.08 1.52 9.49
N GLU A 55 15.46 2.31 8.63
CA GLU A 55 14.05 2.22 8.24
C GLU A 55 13.88 1.40 6.96
N LEU A 56 12.72 0.74 6.85
CA LEU A 56 12.24 0.09 5.63
C LEU A 56 11.40 1.07 4.84
N MET A 57 11.71 1.24 3.56
CA MET A 57 10.99 2.15 2.68
C MET A 57 10.81 1.55 1.30
N ASN A 58 9.95 2.16 0.48
CA ASN A 58 9.74 1.75 -0.91
C ASN A 58 9.36 0.28 -1.03
N GLU A 59 8.30 -0.14 -0.33
CA GLU A 59 7.74 -1.47 -0.50
C GLU A 59 7.45 -1.76 -1.97
N MET A 60 8.03 -2.83 -2.49
CA MET A 60 7.88 -3.28 -3.86
C MET A 60 7.11 -4.60 -3.90
N HIS A 61 6.05 -4.63 -4.72
CA HIS A 61 5.25 -5.82 -4.96
C HIS A 61 5.76 -6.57 -6.19
N GLY A 62 5.69 -7.90 -6.12
CA GLY A 62 6.14 -8.78 -7.19
C GLY A 62 5.11 -8.99 -8.28
N TYR A 63 5.60 -9.31 -9.47
CA TYR A 63 4.84 -9.76 -10.62
C TYR A 63 5.32 -11.16 -11.01
N THR A 64 4.41 -12.04 -11.40
CA THR A 64 4.74 -13.38 -11.90
C THR A 64 5.23 -13.37 -13.34
N GLU A 65 4.92 -12.32 -14.08
CA GLU A 65 5.34 -12.10 -15.45
C GLU A 65 6.08 -10.76 -15.56
N PRO A 66 7.06 -10.62 -16.44
CA PRO A 66 7.76 -9.36 -16.63
C PRO A 66 6.82 -8.29 -17.21
N VAL A 67 6.94 -7.07 -16.68
CA VAL A 67 6.22 -5.89 -17.16
C VAL A 67 7.20 -4.84 -17.68
N ASP A 68 6.69 -3.88 -18.46
CA ASP A 68 7.50 -2.76 -18.93
C ASP A 68 7.82 -1.80 -17.77
N GLY A 69 9.05 -1.86 -17.26
CA GLY A 69 9.53 -1.02 -16.17
C GLY A 69 9.58 0.47 -16.49
N GLY A 70 9.53 0.85 -17.78
CA GLY A 70 9.55 2.25 -18.21
C GLY A 70 8.37 3.07 -17.72
N TYR A 71 7.23 2.43 -17.45
CA TYR A 71 6.03 3.09 -16.91
C TYR A 71 5.95 3.12 -15.38
N TYR A 72 6.84 2.42 -14.70
CA TYR A 72 6.82 2.36 -13.25
C TYR A 72 7.23 3.70 -12.62
N ARG A 73 6.39 4.25 -11.71
CA ARG A 73 6.58 5.56 -11.07
C ARG A 73 6.27 5.57 -9.58
N ASP A 74 5.98 4.41 -9.01
CA ASP A 74 5.48 4.34 -7.63
C ASP A 74 6.56 4.69 -6.61
N THR A 75 7.77 4.16 -6.78
CA THR A 75 8.87 4.36 -5.84
C THR A 75 10.14 4.87 -6.54
N LEU A 76 10.91 5.67 -5.82
CA LEU A 76 12.21 6.16 -6.23
C LEU A 76 13.27 5.73 -5.21
N THR A 77 14.18 4.85 -5.62
CA THR A 77 15.25 4.31 -4.80
C THR A 77 16.49 5.20 -4.90
N PRO A 78 16.93 5.81 -3.80
CA PRO A 78 18.12 6.65 -3.80
C PRO A 78 19.38 5.79 -3.80
N VAL A 79 20.38 6.22 -4.57
CA VAL A 79 21.72 5.61 -4.62
C VAL A 79 22.77 6.69 -4.40
N GLY A 80 23.56 6.53 -3.36
CA GLY A 80 24.67 7.41 -3.02
C GLY A 80 25.97 7.04 -3.72
N GLU A 81 27.06 7.67 -3.30
CA GLU A 81 28.41 7.48 -3.87
C GLU A 81 28.92 6.05 -3.78
N SER A 82 28.52 5.29 -2.76
CA SER A 82 28.85 3.87 -2.64
C SER A 82 28.29 3.02 -3.77
N LYS A 83 27.29 3.54 -4.49
CA LYS A 83 26.52 2.83 -5.53
C LYS A 83 25.89 1.52 -5.02
N THR A 84 25.57 1.48 -3.74
CA THR A 84 25.00 0.31 -3.06
C THR A 84 23.56 0.59 -2.69
N ILE A 85 22.69 -0.39 -2.92
CA ILE A 85 21.33 -0.45 -2.39
C ILE A 85 21.29 -1.58 -1.37
N ASN A 86 20.86 -1.27 -0.14
CA ASN A 86 20.56 -2.28 0.87
C ASN A 86 19.09 -2.65 0.74
N LEU A 87 18.82 -3.93 0.54
CA LEU A 87 17.47 -4.47 0.41
C LEU A 87 17.13 -5.34 1.62
N SER A 88 15.86 -5.40 1.93
CA SER A 88 15.28 -6.37 2.87
C SER A 88 14.08 -7.03 2.20
N MET A 89 13.93 -8.33 2.41
CA MET A 89 12.87 -9.13 1.80
C MET A 89 12.07 -9.84 2.88
N ASP A 90 10.76 -9.63 2.90
CA ASP A 90 9.84 -10.56 3.56
C ASP A 90 9.47 -11.66 2.57
N THR A 91 9.84 -12.88 2.88
CA THR A 91 9.68 -13.99 1.94
C THR A 91 8.26 -14.55 1.91
N TYR A 92 7.41 -14.21 2.89
CA TYR A 92 6.08 -14.84 3.07
C TYR A 92 6.11 -16.37 2.98
N GLY A 93 7.23 -16.97 3.44
CA GLY A 93 7.43 -18.42 3.42
C GLY A 93 7.92 -19.01 2.10
N HIS A 94 8.19 -18.17 1.09
CA HIS A 94 8.83 -18.61 -0.15
C HIS A 94 10.32 -18.89 0.07
N ASN A 95 10.82 -19.97 -0.52
CA ASN A 95 12.24 -20.28 -0.54
C ASN A 95 12.90 -19.59 -1.74
N ILE A 96 13.54 -18.44 -1.53
CA ILE A 96 14.25 -17.71 -2.57
C ILE A 96 15.69 -18.20 -2.64
N SER A 97 16.09 -18.71 -3.80
CA SER A 97 17.42 -19.27 -4.05
C SER A 97 18.45 -18.24 -4.52
N SER A 98 18.00 -17.25 -5.29
CA SER A 98 18.86 -16.16 -5.78
C SER A 98 18.06 -14.90 -6.09
N VAL A 99 18.76 -13.76 -6.04
CA VAL A 99 18.23 -12.47 -6.44
C VAL A 99 19.22 -11.83 -7.39
N SER A 100 18.77 -11.52 -8.60
CA SER A 100 19.54 -10.82 -9.63
C SER A 100 18.88 -9.51 -10.00
N PHE A 101 19.63 -8.66 -10.70
CA PHE A 101 19.14 -7.35 -11.11
C PHE A 101 19.58 -7.00 -12.54
N GLU A 102 18.79 -6.15 -13.16
CA GLU A 102 19.08 -5.46 -14.40
C GLU A 102 18.80 -3.96 -14.22
N LEU A 103 19.77 -3.13 -14.59
CA LEU A 103 19.64 -1.67 -14.56
C LEU A 103 19.51 -1.16 -15.98
N TYR A 104 18.43 -0.46 -16.26
CA TYR A 104 18.15 0.14 -17.55
C TYR A 104 18.18 1.67 -17.49
N ASN A 105 18.23 2.30 -18.67
CA ASN A 105 17.97 3.72 -18.79
C ASN A 105 16.52 4.06 -18.33
N ASP A 106 16.19 5.33 -18.24
CA ASP A 106 14.89 5.83 -17.80
C ASP A 106 13.70 5.43 -18.68
N GLN A 107 13.96 5.04 -19.95
CA GLN A 107 12.96 4.56 -20.91
C GLN A 107 12.83 3.03 -20.92
N TYR A 108 13.62 2.31 -20.13
CA TYR A 108 13.67 0.84 -20.10
C TYR A 108 14.06 0.19 -21.45
N THR A 109 14.83 0.90 -22.30
CA THR A 109 15.25 0.44 -23.64
C THR A 109 16.66 -0.10 -23.67
N ASP A 110 17.58 0.50 -22.91
CA ASP A 110 19.01 0.16 -22.95
C ASP A 110 19.45 -0.43 -21.62
N LEU A 111 19.89 -1.69 -21.64
CA LEU A 111 20.49 -2.35 -20.49
C LEU A 111 21.87 -1.72 -20.23
N ILE A 112 22.04 -1.18 -19.02
CA ILE A 112 23.29 -0.54 -18.58
C ILE A 112 24.17 -1.53 -17.83
N GLU A 113 23.57 -2.31 -16.95
CA GLU A 113 24.28 -3.25 -16.10
C GLU A 113 23.34 -4.39 -15.64
N SER A 114 23.92 -5.56 -15.43
CA SER A 114 23.23 -6.67 -14.75
C SER A 114 24.17 -7.34 -13.76
N GLY A 115 23.62 -7.99 -12.76
CA GLY A 115 24.39 -8.68 -11.75
C GLY A 115 23.51 -9.40 -10.74
N ASP A 116 24.17 -9.97 -9.74
CA ASP A 116 23.51 -10.68 -8.65
C ASP A 116 23.60 -9.85 -7.37
N CYS A 117 22.59 -9.96 -6.51
CA CYS A 117 22.65 -9.46 -5.15
C CYS A 117 23.57 -10.34 -4.31
N THR A 118 24.31 -9.73 -3.42
CA THR A 118 25.26 -10.38 -2.52
C THR A 118 24.81 -10.29 -1.05
N ASP A 119 25.53 -10.98 -0.18
CA ASP A 119 25.38 -10.91 1.28
C ASP A 119 23.95 -11.22 1.74
N MET A 120 23.34 -12.25 1.12
CA MET A 120 22.01 -12.72 1.52
C MET A 120 22.08 -13.37 2.90
N GLU A 121 21.59 -12.68 3.90
CA GLU A 121 21.57 -13.15 5.29
C GLU A 121 20.16 -13.02 5.88
N LYS A 122 19.75 -14.05 6.61
CA LYS A 122 18.49 -14.02 7.36
C LYS A 122 18.70 -13.28 8.69
N VAL A 123 18.07 -12.11 8.80
CA VAL A 123 18.08 -11.30 10.02
C VAL A 123 16.65 -11.18 10.53
N ASN A 124 16.38 -11.75 11.69
CA ASN A 124 15.01 -11.90 12.23
C ASN A 124 14.08 -12.64 11.26
N ALA A 125 12.98 -12.01 10.87
CA ALA A 125 12.00 -12.55 9.94
C ALA A 125 12.32 -12.25 8.47
N MET A 126 13.29 -11.38 8.18
CA MET A 126 13.59 -10.91 6.82
C MET A 126 14.93 -11.44 6.32
N VAL A 127 15.07 -11.50 5.00
CA VAL A 127 16.34 -11.70 4.32
C VAL A 127 16.90 -10.35 3.91
N GLN A 128 18.10 -10.02 4.40
CA GLN A 128 18.82 -8.81 4.02
C GLN A 128 19.82 -9.14 2.91
N MET A 129 20.03 -8.20 1.99
CA MET A 129 20.96 -8.36 0.88
C MET A 129 21.46 -7.00 0.38
N GLN A 130 22.55 -7.03 -0.40
CA GLN A 130 23.10 -5.85 -1.04
C GLN A 130 23.13 -5.99 -2.54
N LEU A 131 22.88 -4.88 -3.21
CA LEU A 131 23.07 -4.70 -4.64
C LEU A 131 24.07 -3.58 -4.84
N GLN A 132 25.11 -3.82 -5.63
CA GLN A 132 26.15 -2.83 -5.91
C GLN A 132 26.32 -2.65 -7.41
N PHE A 133 26.21 -1.39 -7.87
CA PHE A 133 26.50 -1.01 -9.26
C PHE A 133 27.99 -0.77 -9.46
N LYS A 134 28.53 -1.35 -10.52
CA LYS A 134 29.94 -1.21 -10.95
C LYS A 134 30.12 -0.08 -11.97
N ASN A 135 29.12 0.07 -12.84
CA ASN A 135 29.15 1.05 -13.92
C ASN A 135 29.02 2.49 -13.40
N THR A 136 29.41 3.44 -14.23
CA THR A 136 29.25 4.86 -13.91
C THR A 136 27.79 5.26 -13.99
N LEU A 137 27.27 5.78 -12.89
CA LEU A 137 25.96 6.41 -12.82
C LEU A 137 26.13 7.93 -12.90
N TYR A 138 25.24 8.60 -13.61
CA TYR A 138 25.27 10.06 -13.75
C TYR A 138 24.30 10.72 -12.78
N SER A 139 24.78 11.75 -12.08
CA SER A 139 23.94 12.55 -11.17
C SER A 139 22.77 13.17 -11.92
N ASN A 140 21.66 13.31 -11.23
CA ASN A 140 20.40 13.87 -11.74
C ASN A 140 19.75 13.07 -12.89
N ARG A 141 20.20 11.85 -13.13
CA ARG A 141 19.50 10.92 -14.02
C ARG A 141 18.75 9.88 -13.21
N GLU A 142 17.64 9.45 -13.77
CA GLU A 142 16.89 8.31 -13.27
C GLU A 142 17.19 7.09 -14.15
N TYR A 143 17.05 5.94 -13.52
CA TYR A 143 17.24 4.63 -14.12
C TYR A 143 16.06 3.75 -13.72
N CYS A 144 15.79 2.70 -14.47
CA CYS A 144 14.87 1.65 -14.10
C CYS A 144 15.65 0.45 -13.55
N LEU A 145 15.35 0.05 -12.34
CA LEU A 145 15.89 -1.17 -11.74
C LEU A 145 14.82 -2.25 -11.79
N HIS A 146 15.18 -3.36 -12.41
CA HIS A 146 14.43 -4.59 -12.45
C HIS A 146 15.13 -5.61 -11.56
N LEU A 147 14.44 -6.13 -10.55
CA LEU A 147 14.93 -7.18 -9.67
C LEU A 147 14.19 -8.47 -9.98
N MET A 148 14.91 -9.56 -9.98
CA MET A 148 14.39 -10.90 -10.30
C MET A 148 14.71 -11.84 -9.13
N LEU A 149 13.67 -12.33 -8.47
CA LEU A 149 13.77 -13.32 -7.41
C LEU A 149 13.46 -14.68 -7.95
N LYS A 150 14.39 -15.60 -7.84
CA LYS A 150 14.23 -16.99 -8.26
C LYS A 150 14.01 -17.87 -7.04
N ASN A 151 12.92 -18.67 -7.05
CA ASN A 151 12.64 -19.61 -5.99
C ASN A 151 13.31 -20.98 -6.26
N ASP A 152 13.12 -21.94 -5.34
CA ASP A 152 13.64 -23.31 -5.41
C ASP A 152 12.94 -24.17 -6.48
N GLN A 153 11.85 -23.69 -7.07
CA GLN A 153 11.11 -24.34 -8.16
C GLN A 153 11.40 -23.71 -9.53
N ASP A 154 12.49 -22.90 -9.64
CA ASP A 154 12.88 -22.16 -10.84
C ASP A 154 11.86 -21.11 -11.31
N GLN A 155 10.85 -20.76 -10.51
CA GLN A 155 9.96 -19.65 -10.83
C GLN A 155 10.66 -18.34 -10.55
N VAL A 156 10.42 -17.32 -11.39
CA VAL A 156 11.00 -15.99 -11.28
C VAL A 156 9.90 -14.98 -10.97
N TYR A 157 10.13 -14.15 -9.97
CA TYR A 157 9.27 -13.03 -9.60
C TYR A 157 9.98 -11.73 -9.93
N HIS A 158 9.27 -10.79 -10.52
CA HIS A 158 9.80 -9.55 -11.07
C HIS A 158 9.37 -8.35 -10.23
N TYR A 159 10.33 -7.47 -9.90
CA TYR A 159 10.10 -6.27 -9.09
C TYR A 159 10.72 -5.07 -9.79
N TYR A 160 10.14 -3.91 -9.63
CA TYR A 160 10.58 -2.71 -10.32
C TYR A 160 10.64 -1.51 -9.39
N THR A 161 11.66 -0.69 -9.55
CA THR A 161 11.77 0.63 -8.91
C THR A 161 12.56 1.57 -9.80
N ARG A 162 12.31 2.86 -9.67
CA ARG A 162 13.18 3.89 -10.24
C ARG A 162 14.39 4.07 -9.33
N VAL A 163 15.54 4.32 -9.94
CA VAL A 163 16.77 4.61 -9.20
C VAL A 163 17.24 6.00 -9.54
N ARG A 164 17.60 6.79 -8.53
CA ARG A 164 18.24 8.09 -8.72
C ARG A 164 19.59 8.12 -8.01
N TYR A 165 20.62 8.37 -8.80
CA TYR A 165 21.97 8.50 -8.30
C TYR A 165 22.29 9.96 -7.97
N GLY A 166 22.99 10.19 -6.86
CA GLY A 166 23.52 11.49 -6.49
C GLY A 166 24.45 11.41 -5.29
N SER A 167 25.42 12.30 -5.26
CA SER A 167 26.24 12.52 -4.08
C SER A 167 25.45 13.33 -3.06
N ASP A 168 25.72 13.10 -1.78
CA ASP A 168 25.20 13.90 -0.65
C ASP A 168 23.67 14.07 -0.62
N LEU A 169 22.95 12.98 -0.93
CA LEU A 169 21.48 13.00 -0.95
C LEU A 169 20.86 13.16 0.45
N LYS A 170 21.60 12.85 1.52
CA LYS A 170 21.16 12.95 2.93
C LYS A 170 19.78 12.33 3.17
N VAL A 171 19.55 11.14 2.57
CA VAL A 171 18.23 10.50 2.58
C VAL A 171 17.81 10.13 3.99
N ALA A 172 18.73 9.57 4.78
CA ALA A 172 18.45 9.14 6.13
C ALA A 172 18.08 10.32 7.04
N GLU A 173 18.79 11.44 6.91
CA GLU A 173 18.54 12.67 7.69
C GLU A 173 17.21 13.32 7.30
N LYS A 174 16.91 13.37 6.00
CA LYS A 174 15.64 13.90 5.48
C LYS A 174 14.46 13.03 5.90
N LEU A 175 14.61 11.71 5.82
CA LEU A 175 13.61 10.76 6.29
C LEU A 175 13.37 10.88 7.80
N LYS A 176 14.48 10.97 8.58
CA LYS A 176 14.37 11.16 10.02
C LYS A 176 13.56 12.41 10.37
N PHE A 177 13.79 13.52 9.68
CA PHE A 177 12.98 14.74 9.89
C PHE A 177 11.50 14.49 9.67
N VAL A 178 11.11 13.77 8.59
CA VAL A 178 9.72 13.46 8.29
C VAL A 178 9.09 12.57 9.37
N LEU A 179 9.82 11.55 9.82
CA LEU A 179 9.34 10.66 10.88
C LEU A 179 9.23 11.38 12.23
N ASP A 180 10.21 12.20 12.58
CA ASP A 180 10.18 13.01 13.81
C ASP A 180 9.00 14.01 13.77
N PHE A 181 8.74 14.64 12.62
CA PHE A 181 7.58 15.52 12.45
C PHE A 181 6.27 14.74 12.62
N ASN A 182 6.12 13.60 11.92
CA ASN A 182 4.95 12.74 12.06
C ASN A 182 4.71 12.32 13.51
N GLU A 183 5.75 11.83 14.22
CA GLU A 183 5.65 11.43 15.62
C GLU A 183 5.26 12.59 16.52
N THR A 184 5.81 13.79 16.26
CA THR A 184 5.47 15.01 17.03
C THR A 184 3.99 15.37 16.88
N THR A 185 3.35 15.06 15.75
CA THR A 185 1.92 15.34 15.56
C THR A 185 1.03 14.56 16.54
N PHE A 186 1.45 13.39 17.00
CA PHE A 186 0.70 12.58 17.98
C PHE A 186 0.85 13.08 19.43
N ASN A 187 1.74 14.02 19.67
CA ASN A 187 1.90 14.67 20.98
C ASN A 187 1.32 16.08 20.94
N LYS A 188 0.14 16.24 21.52
CA LYS A 188 -0.58 17.52 21.53
C LYS A 188 0.16 18.65 22.24
N ASP A 189 0.97 18.33 23.25
CA ASP A 189 1.78 19.33 23.98
C ASP A 189 2.93 19.87 23.13
N SER A 190 3.22 19.23 22.02
CA SER A 190 4.26 19.62 21.06
C SER A 190 3.77 20.52 19.93
N ALA A 191 2.50 20.97 19.94
CA ALA A 191 1.92 21.82 18.89
C ALA A 191 2.77 23.08 18.62
N ASP A 192 3.31 23.71 19.68
CA ASP A 192 4.15 24.89 19.55
C ASP A 192 5.45 24.60 18.81
N ALA A 193 6.04 23.43 18.98
CA ALA A 193 7.26 23.04 18.27
C ALA A 193 7.05 22.91 16.76
N LEU A 194 5.85 22.50 16.32
CA LEU A 194 5.49 22.42 14.91
C LEU A 194 5.22 23.78 14.27
N SER A 195 4.86 24.79 15.06
CA SER A 195 4.50 26.14 14.55
C SER A 195 5.57 26.76 13.67
N SER A 196 6.84 26.47 13.92
CA SER A 196 7.97 27.01 13.15
C SER A 196 8.09 26.43 11.73
N TYR A 197 7.37 25.35 11.43
CA TYR A 197 7.32 24.66 10.12
C TYR A 197 6.02 24.94 9.36
N LEU A 198 4.98 25.46 10.05
CA LEU A 198 3.67 25.70 9.48
C LEU A 198 3.51 27.15 9.00
N GLU A 199 2.69 27.34 7.98
CA GLU A 199 2.33 28.64 7.44
C GLU A 199 0.88 29.00 7.82
N SER A 200 0.46 28.62 9.03
CA SER A 200 -0.89 28.86 9.51
C SER A 200 -1.21 30.35 9.64
N THR A 201 -2.39 30.73 9.19
CA THR A 201 -2.94 32.08 9.37
C THR A 201 -4.04 32.05 10.41
N SER A 202 -4.35 33.20 11.01
CA SER A 202 -5.40 33.34 12.03
C SER A 202 -6.81 32.97 11.53
N SER A 203 -6.99 32.81 10.22
CA SER A 203 -8.25 32.39 9.58
C SER A 203 -8.31 30.89 9.23
N SER A 204 -7.27 30.13 9.49
CA SER A 204 -7.17 28.71 9.10
C SER A 204 -7.81 27.74 10.12
N SER A 205 -8.89 28.16 10.80
CA SER A 205 -9.67 27.30 11.72
C SER A 205 -10.63 26.38 10.97
N SER A 206 -10.14 25.57 10.03
CA SER A 206 -10.95 24.48 9.50
C SER A 206 -11.15 23.42 10.59
N SER A 207 -12.40 23.10 10.88
CA SER A 207 -12.76 21.96 11.74
C SER A 207 -12.63 20.62 10.97
N ASP A 208 -12.43 20.69 9.65
CA ASP A 208 -12.27 19.53 8.81
C ASP A 208 -10.90 18.87 9.06
N LYS A 209 -10.93 17.65 9.56
CA LYS A 209 -9.75 16.84 9.85
C LYS A 209 -9.45 15.84 8.73
N SER A 210 -10.34 15.72 7.74
CA SER A 210 -10.14 14.83 6.59
C SER A 210 -9.00 15.29 5.70
N LEU A 211 -8.74 16.61 5.69
CA LEU A 211 -7.66 17.25 4.96
C LEU A 211 -6.94 18.29 5.85
N VAL A 212 -5.71 17.99 6.19
CA VAL A 212 -4.81 18.87 6.94
C VAL A 212 -3.62 19.24 6.06
N THR A 213 -3.24 20.52 6.05
CA THR A 213 -2.18 21.03 5.17
C THR A 213 -1.17 21.88 5.94
N LEU A 214 -0.13 22.31 5.26
CA LEU A 214 0.88 23.26 5.77
C LEU A 214 0.25 24.55 6.36
N TYR A 215 -0.93 24.92 5.90
CA TYR A 215 -1.65 26.13 6.34
C TYR A 215 -2.59 25.89 7.53
N SER A 216 -2.75 24.64 7.96
CA SER A 216 -3.61 24.29 9.09
C SER A 216 -3.02 24.77 10.41
N SER A 217 -3.88 24.99 11.41
CA SER A 217 -3.41 25.38 12.74
C SER A 217 -2.59 24.27 13.42
N PRO A 218 -1.64 24.60 14.29
CA PRO A 218 -0.90 23.58 15.05
C PRO A 218 -1.79 22.60 15.81
N ASP A 219 -2.91 23.07 16.37
CA ASP A 219 -3.92 22.21 17.01
C ASP A 219 -4.54 21.19 16.03
N THR A 220 -4.86 21.62 14.80
CA THR A 220 -5.39 20.73 13.77
C THR A 220 -4.34 19.71 13.32
N VAL A 221 -3.10 20.14 13.17
CA VAL A 221 -1.97 19.27 12.80
C VAL A 221 -1.71 18.22 13.89
N THR A 222 -1.90 18.58 15.16
CA THR A 222 -1.83 17.65 16.31
C THR A 222 -3.18 17.02 16.64
N TRP A 223 -3.99 16.75 15.61
CA TRP A 223 -5.26 16.02 15.65
C TRP A 223 -6.42 16.71 16.38
N GLY A 224 -6.29 17.95 16.83
CA GLY A 224 -7.35 18.71 17.47
C GLY A 224 -7.95 17.98 18.70
N SER A 225 -9.24 17.70 18.66
CA SER A 225 -9.95 16.96 19.73
C SER A 225 -9.84 15.44 19.61
N MET A 226 -9.32 14.90 18.50
CA MET A 226 -9.02 13.47 18.38
C MET A 226 -7.80 13.15 19.25
N ALA A 227 -7.78 11.98 19.83
CA ALA A 227 -6.62 11.43 20.50
C ALA A 227 -6.27 10.08 19.84
N PRO A 228 -5.84 10.11 18.59
CA PRO A 228 -5.61 8.89 17.82
C PRO A 228 -4.35 8.19 18.31
N TYR A 229 -4.31 6.87 18.11
CA TYR A 229 -3.07 6.12 18.17
C TYR A 229 -2.90 5.28 16.90
N ARG A 230 -1.64 5.09 16.52
CA ARG A 230 -1.30 4.33 15.31
C ARG A 230 -1.49 2.84 15.56
N THR A 231 -2.18 2.17 14.62
CA THR A 231 -2.50 0.73 14.70
C THR A 231 -1.74 -0.10 13.69
N SER A 232 -1.02 0.52 12.75
CA SER A 232 -0.16 -0.17 11.79
C SER A 232 1.25 0.43 11.75
N GLU A 233 2.19 -0.32 11.22
CA GLU A 233 3.49 0.22 10.81
C GLU A 233 3.30 1.30 9.73
N ILE A 234 4.29 2.20 9.62
CA ILE A 234 4.29 3.26 8.61
C ILE A 234 4.87 2.71 7.30
N ALA A 235 4.07 2.69 6.25
CA ALA A 235 4.56 2.45 4.90
C ALA A 235 5.17 3.75 4.35
N ILE A 236 6.48 3.75 4.13
CA ILE A 236 7.27 4.91 3.70
C ILE A 236 7.58 4.80 2.21
N ARG A 237 7.29 5.84 1.43
CA ARG A 237 7.69 5.90 0.01
C ARG A 237 8.39 7.21 -0.29
N LEU A 238 9.55 7.11 -0.93
CA LEU A 238 10.28 8.25 -1.47
C LEU A 238 9.73 8.57 -2.87
N LYS A 239 9.34 9.82 -3.10
CA LYS A 239 8.79 10.30 -4.38
C LYS A 239 9.74 11.20 -5.15
N GLU A 240 10.52 12.00 -4.44
CA GLU A 240 11.52 12.91 -5.01
C GLU A 240 12.75 12.93 -4.12
N ILE A 241 13.93 12.96 -4.72
CA ILE A 241 15.19 13.17 -4.00
C ILE A 241 16.20 13.89 -4.89
N ASN A 242 16.82 14.90 -4.35
CA ASN A 242 18.05 15.53 -4.83
C ASN A 242 18.84 16.06 -3.64
N THR A 243 19.93 16.74 -3.87
CA THR A 243 20.80 17.28 -2.80
C THR A 243 20.03 18.17 -1.83
N GLU A 244 19.19 19.07 -2.35
CA GLU A 244 18.47 20.05 -1.53
C GLU A 244 17.07 19.57 -1.11
N THR A 245 16.32 18.96 -2.00
CA THR A 245 14.91 18.62 -1.74
C THR A 245 14.66 17.13 -1.64
N ALA A 246 13.59 16.78 -0.96
CA ALA A 246 13.00 15.45 -0.98
C ALA A 246 11.49 15.51 -0.83
N ALA A 247 10.79 14.53 -1.37
CA ALA A 247 9.39 14.32 -1.09
C ALA A 247 9.14 12.86 -0.65
N PHE A 248 8.37 12.70 0.41
CA PHE A 248 7.99 11.41 0.98
C PHE A 248 6.48 11.31 1.10
N THR A 249 5.97 10.09 1.01
CA THR A 249 4.63 9.77 1.48
C THR A 249 4.71 8.76 2.61
N LEU A 250 3.88 8.95 3.61
CA LEU A 250 3.65 8.03 4.71
C LEU A 250 2.21 7.53 4.63
N SER A 251 2.01 6.23 4.78
CA SER A 251 0.67 5.63 4.84
C SER A 251 0.59 4.70 6.05
N TYR A 252 -0.46 4.86 6.86
CA TYR A 252 -0.68 4.07 8.06
C TYR A 252 -2.15 4.11 8.47
N THR A 253 -2.53 3.29 9.45
CA THR A 253 -3.85 3.31 10.06
C THR A 253 -3.79 3.84 11.49
N ILE A 254 -4.83 4.54 11.87
CA ILE A 254 -5.03 5.00 13.23
C ILE A 254 -6.38 4.51 13.76
N GLU A 255 -6.50 4.43 15.06
CA GLU A 255 -7.75 4.28 15.77
C GLU A 255 -8.00 5.53 16.61
N SER A 256 -9.23 6.01 16.59
CA SER A 256 -9.69 7.11 17.45
C SER A 256 -11.00 6.72 18.11
N SER A 257 -11.10 6.99 19.41
CA SER A 257 -12.31 6.73 20.17
C SER A 257 -13.11 8.03 20.29
N ALA A 258 -14.35 8.01 19.82
CA ALA A 258 -15.35 9.06 20.05
C ALA A 258 -16.49 8.47 20.89
N GLY A 259 -16.44 8.71 22.19
CA GLY A 259 -17.33 8.06 23.14
C GLY A 259 -17.05 6.56 23.27
N ASP A 260 -18.07 5.72 23.05
CA ASP A 260 -17.97 4.25 23.16
C ASP A 260 -17.65 3.57 21.81
N ILE A 261 -17.39 4.33 20.75
CA ILE A 261 -17.16 3.79 19.40
C ILE A 261 -15.69 4.03 19.02
N ASN A 262 -15.00 2.95 18.68
CA ASN A 262 -13.67 3.00 18.10
C ASN A 262 -13.80 3.02 16.57
N THR A 263 -13.25 4.05 15.96
CA THR A 263 -13.26 4.22 14.49
C THR A 263 -11.84 4.15 13.97
N PHE A 264 -11.65 3.38 12.90
CA PHE A 264 -10.37 3.22 12.22
C PHE A 264 -10.30 4.14 11.01
N TYR A 265 -9.15 4.75 10.78
CA TYR A 265 -8.93 5.62 9.63
C TYR A 265 -7.65 5.22 8.91
N ASN A 266 -7.71 5.23 7.58
CA ASN A 266 -6.53 5.19 6.73
C ASN A 266 -6.00 6.62 6.59
N VAL A 267 -4.74 6.81 6.92
CA VAL A 267 -4.05 8.09 6.85
C VAL A 267 -2.98 8.02 5.77
N ASN A 268 -2.99 9.04 4.91
CA ASN A 268 -1.96 9.26 3.91
C ASN A 268 -1.38 10.65 4.11
N GLU A 269 -0.08 10.74 4.28
CA GLU A 269 0.62 12.01 4.42
C GLU A 269 1.61 12.21 3.29
N TYR A 270 1.72 13.43 2.83
CA TYR A 270 2.70 13.88 1.87
C TYR A 270 3.56 14.95 2.51
N TYR A 271 4.87 14.83 2.34
CA TYR A 271 5.86 15.79 2.83
C TYR A 271 6.78 16.16 1.69
N ARG A 272 6.96 17.46 1.47
CA ARG A 272 8.03 17.99 0.63
C ARG A 272 8.87 18.92 1.44
N LEU A 273 10.18 18.70 1.46
CA LEU A 273 11.10 19.46 2.28
C LEU A 273 12.28 19.97 1.47
N ARG A 274 12.90 21.05 1.97
CA ARG A 274 14.18 21.53 1.52
C ARG A 274 15.18 21.48 2.67
N TRP A 275 16.27 20.81 2.39
CA TRP A 275 17.40 20.68 3.30
C TRP A 275 18.43 21.77 3.01
N THR A 276 18.94 22.44 4.06
CA THR A 276 20.10 23.31 4.01
C THR A 276 21.03 22.94 5.15
N ASP A 277 22.27 23.39 5.12
CA ASP A 277 23.25 23.08 6.17
C ASP A 277 22.83 23.61 7.55
N SER A 278 21.95 24.60 7.61
CA SER A 278 21.52 25.25 8.85
C SER A 278 20.11 24.92 9.29
N LYS A 279 19.22 24.55 8.39
CA LYS A 279 17.80 24.37 8.68
C LYS A 279 17.10 23.51 7.63
N VAL A 280 16.10 22.77 8.10
CA VAL A 280 15.12 22.09 7.23
C VAL A 280 13.88 22.98 7.11
N TYR A 281 13.39 23.13 5.89
CA TYR A 281 12.13 23.83 5.58
C TYR A 281 11.11 22.81 5.09
N LEU A 282 9.94 22.80 5.68
CA LEU A 282 8.80 22.07 5.18
C LEU A 282 8.15 22.92 4.09
N LEU A 283 8.27 22.49 2.83
CA LEU A 283 7.77 23.22 1.66
C LEU A 283 6.31 22.89 1.36
N ASP A 284 5.91 21.68 1.69
CA ASP A 284 4.54 21.21 1.54
C ASP A 284 4.27 20.09 2.54
N PHE A 285 3.07 20.10 3.07
CA PHE A 285 2.56 19.07 3.96
C PHE A 285 1.06 18.90 3.70
N GLU A 286 0.66 17.67 3.46
CA GLU A 286 -0.74 17.29 3.33
C GLU A 286 -0.98 15.98 4.07
N ARG A 287 -1.99 15.93 4.91
CA ARG A 287 -2.52 14.71 5.50
C ARG A 287 -3.97 14.52 5.10
N ARG A 288 -4.26 13.40 4.47
CA ARG A 288 -5.61 12.95 4.16
C ARG A 288 -5.98 11.79 5.04
N MET A 289 -7.20 11.82 5.52
CA MET A 289 -7.75 10.79 6.38
C MET A 289 -9.10 10.34 5.83
N ALA A 290 -9.30 9.03 5.72
CA ALA A 290 -10.55 8.41 5.33
C ALA A 290 -10.91 7.29 6.30
N GLU A 291 -12.17 7.22 6.68
CA GLU A 291 -12.66 6.13 7.53
C GLU A 291 -12.43 4.77 6.85
N ASN A 292 -11.89 3.84 7.62
CA ASN A 292 -11.68 2.48 7.17
C ASN A 292 -12.90 1.64 7.54
N ILE A 293 -13.78 1.44 6.58
CA ILE A 293 -14.99 0.61 6.76
C ILE A 293 -14.55 -0.86 6.70
N GLY A 294 -14.51 -1.50 7.86
CA GLY A 294 -14.20 -2.93 7.95
C GLY A 294 -15.27 -3.79 7.29
N LEU A 295 -14.87 -4.93 6.71
CA LEU A 295 -15.84 -5.91 6.19
C LEU A 295 -16.82 -6.42 7.25
N ALA A 296 -16.44 -6.36 8.53
CA ALA A 296 -17.31 -6.71 9.67
C ALA A 296 -18.47 -5.73 9.84
N ASP A 297 -18.33 -4.50 9.40
CA ASP A 297 -19.35 -3.45 9.49
C ASP A 297 -20.34 -3.53 8.34
N ILE A 298 -20.01 -4.30 7.31
CA ILE A 298 -20.86 -4.52 6.15
C ILE A 298 -21.83 -5.66 6.46
N THR A 299 -23.10 -5.34 6.59
CA THR A 299 -24.16 -6.36 6.81
C THR A 299 -25.16 -6.36 5.68
N VAL A 300 -25.57 -7.56 5.26
CA VAL A 300 -26.68 -7.72 4.30
C VAL A 300 -27.93 -8.13 5.08
N SER A 301 -28.94 -7.29 5.08
CA SER A 301 -30.23 -7.56 5.73
C SER A 301 -31.37 -7.15 4.82
N SER A 302 -32.35 -8.06 4.63
CA SER A 302 -33.57 -7.79 3.85
C SER A 302 -33.32 -7.25 2.44
N GLY A 303 -32.25 -7.72 1.76
CA GLY A 303 -31.89 -7.30 0.40
C GLY A 303 -31.19 -5.93 0.34
N ALA A 304 -30.87 -5.32 1.48
CA ALA A 304 -30.10 -4.09 1.56
C ALA A 304 -28.70 -4.37 2.10
N LEU A 305 -27.70 -3.73 1.50
CA LEU A 305 -26.32 -3.72 1.96
C LEU A 305 -26.15 -2.55 2.94
N ARG A 306 -25.82 -2.84 4.20
CA ARG A 306 -25.42 -1.83 5.17
C ARG A 306 -23.90 -1.72 5.17
N LEU A 307 -23.39 -0.52 4.92
CA LEU A 307 -21.96 -0.24 4.84
C LEU A 307 -21.33 0.15 6.18
N GLY A 308 -22.10 0.22 7.27
CA GLY A 308 -21.56 0.62 8.58
C GLY A 308 -21.17 2.09 8.68
N ILE A 309 -21.52 2.93 7.70
CA ILE A 309 -21.20 4.37 7.71
C ILE A 309 -21.96 5.02 8.85
N GLY A 310 -21.23 5.59 9.82
CA GLY A 310 -21.79 6.10 11.08
C GLY A 310 -22.54 7.42 10.94
N ASP A 311 -22.21 8.26 9.98
CA ASP A 311 -22.86 9.56 9.78
C ASP A 311 -23.45 9.68 8.37
N ALA A 312 -24.77 9.87 8.31
CA ALA A 312 -25.50 10.03 7.04
C ALA A 312 -25.18 11.36 6.34
N SER A 313 -24.59 12.34 7.04
CA SER A 313 -24.17 13.62 6.47
C SER A 313 -22.92 13.51 5.59
N ASP A 314 -22.15 12.43 5.74
CA ASP A 314 -20.95 12.16 4.97
C ASP A 314 -21.23 11.45 3.64
N ILE A 315 -22.51 11.23 3.32
CA ILE A 315 -22.91 10.51 2.10
C ILE A 315 -23.52 11.47 1.10
N ASP A 316 -22.80 11.73 0.01
CA ASP A 316 -23.32 12.41 -1.17
C ASP A 316 -24.04 11.40 -2.08
N TYR A 317 -25.34 11.61 -2.29
CA TYR A 317 -26.14 10.81 -3.21
C TYR A 317 -26.19 11.45 -4.60
N ALA A 318 -25.60 10.82 -5.60
CA ALA A 318 -25.88 11.15 -6.99
C ALA A 318 -26.97 10.23 -7.53
N SER A 319 -28.20 10.71 -7.69
CA SER A 319 -29.27 9.98 -8.37
C SER A 319 -29.24 10.30 -9.87
N TYR A 320 -28.93 9.32 -10.70
CA TYR A 320 -29.25 9.41 -12.13
C TYR A 320 -30.73 9.10 -12.33
N GLY A 321 -31.51 10.12 -12.65
CA GLY A 321 -32.90 9.93 -13.04
C GLY A 321 -32.96 9.13 -14.33
N THR A 322 -33.49 7.92 -14.27
CA THR A 322 -33.99 7.26 -15.47
C THR A 322 -35.34 7.88 -15.79
N ASP A 323 -35.35 8.87 -16.66
CA ASP A 323 -36.58 9.23 -17.39
C ASP A 323 -36.97 8.04 -18.25
N GLN A 324 -37.82 7.18 -17.72
CA GLN A 324 -38.62 6.32 -18.55
C GLN A 324 -39.77 7.18 -19.11
N GLN A 325 -39.58 7.68 -20.31
CA GLN A 325 -40.68 8.14 -21.11
C GLN A 325 -41.52 6.91 -21.54
N GLN A 326 -42.79 7.06 -21.30
CA GLN A 326 -43.89 6.19 -21.78
C GLN A 326 -43.89 6.03 -23.30
#